data_f55f42cad77b285f0dac53d995dc3d80
#
_entry.id   f55f42cad77b285f0dac53d995dc3d80
#
_cell.length_a   1.000
_cell.length_b   1.000
_cell.length_c   1.000
_cell.angle_alpha   90.00
_cell.angle_beta   90.00
_cell.angle_gamma   90.00
#
_symmetry.space_group_name_H-M   'P 1'
#
loop_
_entity.id
_entity.type
_entity.pdbx_description
1 polymer ?
#
loop_
_entity_poly.entity_id
_entity_poly.type
_entity_poly.pdbx_seq_one_letter_code
_entity_poly.pdbx_strand_id
1 'polypeptide(L)'
;MRSHFVQGFLAGAAALAFVGFTTSSYAEKPAASGADQAAEGGKLYVKHCAKCHGDAGQGTKKAPPVVGKEALPLDPPATAKVRKSQFHTAQDVAAFVAAKMPANKPASLTVDQYYAILAFDLKANGVDVTGKKIDPTTAAAIKLH
;
A
#
# COMPACT_ATOMS: atom_id res chain seq x y z
N MET A 1 14.00 61.62 70.13
CA MET A 1 14.95 61.61 69.03
C MET A 1 14.43 60.68 67.96
N ARG A 2 14.02 61.21 66.81
CA ARG A 2 13.34 60.48 65.74
C ARG A 2 14.37 60.20 64.67
N SER A 3 14.50 58.93 64.30
CA SER A 3 15.27 58.51 63.14
C SER A 3 14.35 57.88 62.13
N HIS A 4 14.23 58.52 60.97
CA HIS A 4 13.40 58.03 59.84
C HIS A 4 14.34 57.22 58.97
N PHE A 5 13.96 55.91 58.79
CA PHE A 5 14.56 55.03 57.82
C PHE A 5 13.69 55.00 56.55
N VAL A 6 14.23 55.50 55.50
CA VAL A 6 13.62 55.45 54.18
C VAL A 6 14.02 54.12 53.51
N GLN A 7 13.06 53.28 53.31
CA GLN A 7 13.25 52.02 52.53
C GLN A 7 12.97 52.30 51.04
N GLY A 8 14.04 52.19 50.27
CA GLY A 8 13.91 52.23 48.83
C GLY A 8 13.42 50.89 48.25
N PHE A 9 12.32 50.94 47.54
CA PHE A 9 11.79 49.75 46.74
C PHE A 9 12.55 49.68 45.44
N LEU A 10 13.32 48.59 45.26
CA LEU A 10 13.86 48.17 43.96
C LEU A 10 12.83 47.30 43.27
N ALA A 11 12.20 47.81 42.23
CA ALA A 11 11.32 47.06 41.36
C ALA A 11 12.17 46.22 40.37
N GLY A 12 12.27 44.93 40.64
CA GLY A 12 12.86 43.97 39.70
C GLY A 12 11.85 43.56 38.63
N ALA A 13 12.06 44.00 37.40
CA ALA A 13 11.30 43.54 36.27
C ALA A 13 11.82 42.15 35.81
N ALA A 14 11.09 41.09 36.15
CA ALA A 14 11.36 39.75 35.62
C ALA A 14 10.80 39.66 34.21
N ALA A 15 11.67 39.65 33.21
CA ALA A 15 11.31 39.35 31.83
C ALA A 15 11.12 37.85 31.67
N LEU A 16 9.87 37.41 31.57
CA LEU A 16 9.52 36.03 31.19
C LEU A 16 9.72 35.88 29.69
N ALA A 17 10.81 35.24 29.28
CA ALA A 17 11.03 34.80 27.90
C ALA A 17 10.08 33.63 27.60
N PHE A 18 9.00 33.87 26.85
CA PHE A 18 8.17 32.82 26.24
C PHE A 18 8.97 32.16 25.13
N VAL A 19 9.52 30.98 25.39
CA VAL A 19 10.05 30.11 24.35
C VAL A 19 8.84 29.49 23.65
N GLY A 20 8.46 30.07 22.52
CA GLY A 20 7.42 29.52 21.66
C GLY A 20 7.89 28.18 21.05
N PHE A 21 7.40 27.08 21.60
CA PHE A 21 7.51 25.79 20.94
C PHE A 21 6.61 25.82 19.69
N THR A 22 7.21 26.04 18.52
CA THR A 22 6.53 25.78 17.24
C THR A 22 6.46 24.27 17.05
N THR A 23 5.33 23.68 17.42
CA THR A 23 5.03 22.30 17.02
C THR A 23 4.85 22.29 15.52
N SER A 24 5.87 21.84 14.79
CA SER A 24 5.76 21.51 13.36
C SER A 24 4.76 20.35 13.26
N SER A 25 3.53 20.66 12.92
CA SER A 25 2.55 19.65 12.54
C SER A 25 3.01 19.03 11.23
N TYR A 26 3.69 17.89 11.31
CA TYR A 26 3.86 17.03 10.15
C TYR A 26 2.45 16.58 9.78
N ALA A 27 1.88 17.18 8.76
CA ALA A 27 0.65 16.69 8.16
C ALA A 27 0.95 15.27 7.65
N GLU A 28 0.48 14.27 8.35
CA GLU A 28 0.52 12.89 7.91
C GLU A 28 -0.20 12.82 6.56
N LYS A 29 0.53 12.41 5.52
CA LYS A 29 -0.07 12.26 4.18
C LYS A 29 -1.28 11.35 4.33
N PRO A 30 -2.48 11.75 3.86
CA PRO A 30 -3.67 10.90 3.93
C PRO A 30 -3.34 9.51 3.40
N ALA A 31 -3.76 8.48 4.13
CA ALA A 31 -3.59 7.11 3.66
C ALA A 31 -4.21 6.99 2.26
N ALA A 32 -3.42 6.51 1.30
CA ALA A 32 -3.88 6.37 -0.08
C ALA A 32 -5.18 5.54 -0.11
N SER A 33 -6.20 6.03 -0.80
CA SER A 33 -7.43 5.26 -1.02
C SER A 33 -7.12 3.99 -1.83
N GLY A 34 -7.98 2.98 -1.78
CA GLY A 34 -7.81 1.81 -2.63
C GLY A 34 -7.77 2.14 -4.13
N ALA A 35 -8.45 3.22 -4.54
CA ALA A 35 -8.42 3.72 -5.92
C ALA A 35 -7.04 4.28 -6.29
N ASP A 36 -6.40 5.06 -5.40
CA ASP A 36 -5.05 5.58 -5.61
C ASP A 36 -4.02 4.45 -5.61
N GLN A 37 -4.20 3.47 -4.73
CA GLN A 37 -3.37 2.29 -4.67
C GLN A 37 -3.46 1.47 -5.96
N ALA A 38 -4.66 1.26 -6.52
CA ALA A 38 -4.84 0.57 -7.78
C ALA A 38 -4.23 1.34 -8.97
N ALA A 39 -4.29 2.68 -8.96
CA ALA A 39 -3.67 3.50 -9.99
C ALA A 39 -2.13 3.39 -9.95
N GLU A 40 -1.54 3.41 -8.76
CA GLU A 40 -0.10 3.15 -8.59
C GLU A 40 0.26 1.71 -8.97
N GLY A 41 -0.57 0.75 -8.58
CA GLY A 41 -0.44 -0.65 -8.96
C GLY A 41 -0.38 -0.87 -10.48
N GLY A 42 -1.20 -0.13 -11.24
CA GLY A 42 -1.17 -0.18 -12.70
C GLY A 42 0.18 0.25 -13.29
N LYS A 43 0.80 1.29 -12.76
CA LYS A 43 2.15 1.71 -13.18
C LYS A 43 3.20 0.64 -12.87
N LEU A 44 3.12 0.05 -11.68
CA LEU A 44 4.01 -1.04 -11.26
C LEU A 44 3.78 -2.30 -12.11
N TYR A 45 2.51 -2.61 -12.44
CA TYR A 45 2.15 -3.72 -13.32
C TYR A 45 2.82 -3.57 -14.70
N VAL A 46 2.69 -2.42 -15.34
CA VAL A 46 3.34 -2.14 -16.63
C VAL A 46 4.84 -2.37 -16.56
N LYS A 47 5.48 -1.92 -15.48
CA LYS A 47 6.94 -2.02 -15.31
C LYS A 47 7.41 -3.45 -15.04
N HIS A 48 6.67 -4.25 -14.28
CA HIS A 48 7.17 -5.50 -13.71
C HIS A 48 6.46 -6.77 -14.23
N CYS A 49 5.23 -6.65 -14.75
CA CYS A 49 4.35 -7.77 -15.06
C CYS A 49 3.95 -7.85 -16.55
N ALA A 50 3.68 -6.71 -17.17
CA ALA A 50 3.11 -6.62 -18.52
C ALA A 50 3.91 -7.35 -19.59
N LYS A 51 5.25 -7.35 -19.50
CA LYS A 51 6.12 -8.06 -20.46
C LYS A 51 5.78 -9.54 -20.62
N CYS A 52 5.25 -10.17 -19.58
CA CYS A 52 4.86 -11.58 -19.58
C CYS A 52 3.35 -11.76 -19.61
N HIS A 53 2.60 -10.98 -18.82
CA HIS A 53 1.16 -11.14 -18.67
C HIS A 53 0.31 -10.30 -19.66
N GLY A 54 0.96 -9.50 -20.53
CA GLY A 54 0.30 -8.59 -21.47
C GLY A 54 -0.03 -7.24 -20.84
N ASP A 55 -0.11 -6.20 -21.67
CA ASP A 55 -0.25 -4.80 -21.21
C ASP A 55 -1.57 -4.55 -20.44
N ALA A 56 -2.61 -5.29 -20.78
CA ALA A 56 -3.91 -5.25 -20.08
C ALA A 56 -4.15 -6.50 -19.20
N GLY A 57 -3.13 -7.32 -18.94
CA GLY A 57 -3.27 -8.52 -18.13
C GLY A 57 -3.93 -9.71 -18.83
N GLN A 58 -4.13 -9.62 -20.13
CA GLN A 58 -4.85 -10.63 -20.95
C GLN A 58 -4.07 -11.94 -21.14
N GLY A 59 -2.85 -12.03 -20.63
CA GLY A 59 -1.97 -13.17 -20.87
C GLY A 59 -1.21 -13.08 -22.19
N THR A 60 -0.20 -13.93 -22.32
CA THR A 60 0.61 -14.12 -23.53
C THR A 60 1.05 -15.58 -23.63
N LYS A 61 1.83 -15.93 -24.66
CA LYS A 61 2.47 -17.25 -24.71
C LYS A 61 3.44 -17.53 -23.54
N LYS A 62 3.85 -16.48 -22.80
CA LYS A 62 4.82 -16.60 -21.69
C LYS A 62 4.16 -16.82 -20.35
N ALA A 63 2.98 -16.22 -20.13
CA ALA A 63 2.27 -16.26 -18.86
C ALA A 63 0.75 -16.19 -19.03
N PRO A 64 -0.01 -16.81 -18.13
CA PRO A 64 -1.46 -16.82 -18.19
C PRO A 64 -2.06 -15.41 -17.98
N PRO A 65 -3.36 -15.23 -18.30
CA PRO A 65 -4.05 -13.98 -17.99
C PRO A 65 -4.14 -13.78 -16.47
N VAL A 66 -4.06 -12.51 -16.06
CA VAL A 66 -4.31 -12.05 -14.67
C VAL A 66 -5.53 -11.11 -14.63
N VAL A 67 -6.03 -10.71 -15.82
CA VAL A 67 -7.26 -9.93 -15.99
C VAL A 67 -8.15 -10.64 -17.02
N GLY A 68 -9.45 -10.67 -16.74
CA GLY A 68 -10.49 -11.25 -17.62
C GLY A 68 -11.08 -12.55 -17.09
N LYS A 69 -11.97 -13.14 -17.86
CA LYS A 69 -12.80 -14.29 -17.45
C LYS A 69 -12.00 -15.50 -16.93
N GLU A 70 -10.80 -15.71 -17.47
CA GLU A 70 -9.95 -16.86 -17.10
C GLU A 70 -8.83 -16.46 -16.12
N ALA A 71 -8.88 -15.22 -15.61
CA ALA A 71 -7.91 -14.74 -14.65
C ALA A 71 -8.15 -15.36 -13.27
N LEU A 72 -7.07 -15.53 -12.54
CA LEU A 72 -7.07 -15.93 -11.13
C LEU A 72 -7.98 -17.14 -10.81
N PRO A 73 -7.98 -18.23 -11.60
CA PRO A 73 -8.87 -19.37 -11.38
C PRO A 73 -8.59 -19.99 -9.99
N LEU A 74 -9.62 -20.59 -9.39
CA LEU A 74 -9.49 -21.27 -8.08
C LEU A 74 -8.33 -22.26 -8.10
N ASP A 75 -8.40 -23.25 -8.97
CA ASP A 75 -7.37 -24.27 -9.09
C ASP A 75 -6.22 -23.82 -10.01
N PRO A 76 -5.00 -24.28 -9.73
CA PRO A 76 -3.92 -24.12 -10.67
C PRO A 76 -4.28 -24.77 -12.01
N PRO A 77 -4.13 -24.07 -13.16
CA PRO A 77 -4.28 -24.72 -14.46
C PRO A 77 -3.38 -25.94 -14.58
N ALA A 78 -3.83 -26.98 -15.29
CA ALA A 78 -3.04 -28.21 -15.47
C ALA A 78 -1.62 -27.94 -16.03
N THR A 79 -1.47 -26.86 -16.79
CA THR A 79 -0.19 -26.40 -17.36
C THR A 79 0.64 -25.56 -16.39
N ALA A 80 0.16 -25.27 -15.19
CA ALA A 80 0.86 -24.42 -14.21
C ALA A 80 2.13 -25.09 -13.72
N LYS A 81 3.28 -24.47 -14.02
CA LYS A 81 4.59 -24.96 -13.58
C LYS A 81 4.94 -24.50 -12.16
N VAL A 82 4.47 -23.32 -11.77
CA VAL A 82 4.90 -22.63 -10.53
C VAL A 82 3.82 -22.63 -9.46
N ARG A 83 2.56 -22.33 -9.82
CA ARG A 83 1.45 -22.30 -8.86
C ARG A 83 0.99 -23.71 -8.51
N LYS A 84 0.89 -23.97 -7.19
CA LYS A 84 0.40 -25.23 -6.62
C LYS A 84 -0.76 -25.02 -5.65
N SER A 85 -1.00 -23.76 -5.20
CA SER A 85 -2.07 -23.41 -4.28
C SER A 85 -3.33 -22.95 -4.97
N GLN A 86 -4.46 -23.12 -4.32
CA GLN A 86 -5.74 -22.54 -4.72
C GLN A 86 -5.80 -21.05 -4.40
N PHE A 87 -6.66 -20.31 -5.09
CA PHE A 87 -6.90 -18.89 -4.87
C PHE A 87 -8.33 -18.67 -4.37
N HIS A 88 -8.57 -18.90 -3.08
CA HIS A 88 -9.86 -18.63 -2.44
C HIS A 88 -10.08 -17.15 -2.19
N THR A 89 -9.01 -16.44 -1.84
CA THR A 89 -9.03 -15.04 -1.45
C THR A 89 -7.98 -14.24 -2.21
N ALA A 90 -8.12 -12.92 -2.20
CA ALA A 90 -7.08 -12.05 -2.73
C ALA A 90 -5.75 -12.19 -1.97
N GLN A 91 -5.78 -12.61 -0.69
CA GLN A 91 -4.58 -12.89 0.09
C GLN A 91 -3.79 -14.08 -0.46
N ASP A 92 -4.47 -15.12 -0.99
CA ASP A 92 -3.78 -16.26 -1.60
C ASP A 92 -3.02 -15.84 -2.86
N VAL A 93 -3.63 -14.94 -3.64
CA VAL A 93 -2.96 -14.33 -4.81
C VAL A 93 -1.76 -13.50 -4.36
N ALA A 94 -1.92 -12.63 -3.34
CA ALA A 94 -0.83 -11.81 -2.81
C ALA A 94 0.36 -12.66 -2.36
N ALA A 95 0.09 -13.72 -1.60
CA ALA A 95 1.14 -14.61 -1.09
C ALA A 95 1.90 -15.30 -2.24
N PHE A 96 1.18 -15.78 -3.24
CA PHE A 96 1.79 -16.38 -4.43
C PHE A 96 2.63 -15.36 -5.22
N VAL A 97 2.08 -14.19 -5.50
CA VAL A 97 2.75 -13.16 -6.29
C VAL A 97 3.99 -12.66 -5.58
N ALA A 98 3.92 -12.39 -4.28
CA ALA A 98 5.07 -11.93 -3.50
C ALA A 98 6.21 -12.96 -3.46
N ALA A 99 5.88 -14.26 -3.43
CA ALA A 99 6.88 -15.32 -3.35
C ALA A 99 7.47 -15.73 -4.71
N LYS A 100 6.72 -15.56 -5.81
CA LYS A 100 7.04 -16.18 -7.11
C LYS A 100 7.16 -15.21 -8.27
N MET A 101 6.71 -13.97 -8.12
CA MET A 101 6.68 -12.97 -9.19
C MET A 101 7.53 -11.74 -8.83
N PRO A 102 8.07 -11.04 -9.84
CA PRO A 102 8.19 -11.45 -11.25
C PRO A 102 9.03 -12.72 -11.38
N ALA A 103 8.65 -13.64 -12.28
CA ALA A 103 9.28 -14.98 -12.35
C ALA A 103 10.79 -14.96 -12.64
N ASN A 104 11.28 -13.90 -13.28
CA ASN A 104 12.71 -13.69 -13.55
C ASN A 104 13.46 -13.06 -12.35
N LYS A 105 12.76 -12.52 -11.37
CA LYS A 105 13.31 -11.91 -10.16
C LYS A 105 12.31 -11.99 -9.00
N PRO A 106 12.04 -13.20 -8.48
CA PRO A 106 11.07 -13.39 -7.40
C PRO A 106 11.41 -12.56 -6.15
N ALA A 107 10.39 -12.17 -5.40
CA ALA A 107 10.49 -11.41 -4.16
C ALA A 107 11.29 -10.09 -4.26
N SER A 108 11.28 -9.45 -5.43
CA SER A 108 12.10 -8.25 -5.68
C SER A 108 11.38 -6.93 -5.44
N LEU A 109 10.08 -6.96 -5.17
CA LEU A 109 9.29 -5.78 -4.86
C LEU A 109 9.03 -5.70 -3.36
N THR A 110 8.68 -4.50 -2.89
CA THR A 110 8.23 -4.34 -1.49
C THR A 110 6.82 -4.90 -1.30
N VAL A 111 6.45 -5.18 -0.07
CA VAL A 111 5.10 -5.64 0.28
C VAL A 111 4.04 -4.67 -0.25
N ASP A 112 4.21 -3.37 -0.02
CA ASP A 112 3.28 -2.35 -0.51
C ASP A 112 3.16 -2.34 -2.04
N GLN A 113 4.25 -2.57 -2.77
CA GLN A 113 4.23 -2.66 -4.23
C GLN A 113 3.44 -3.89 -4.71
N TYR A 114 3.60 -5.03 -4.06
CA TYR A 114 2.80 -6.22 -4.38
C TYR A 114 1.31 -6.00 -4.13
N TYR A 115 0.94 -5.38 -3.00
CA TYR A 115 -0.47 -5.08 -2.72
C TYR A 115 -1.03 -3.98 -3.63
N ALA A 116 -0.22 -3.04 -4.10
CA ALA A 116 -0.66 -2.08 -5.10
C ALA A 116 -0.96 -2.76 -6.44
N ILE A 117 -0.09 -3.66 -6.91
CA ILE A 117 -0.33 -4.45 -8.12
C ILE A 117 -1.59 -5.32 -7.95
N LEU A 118 -1.76 -5.98 -6.79
CA LEU A 118 -2.96 -6.75 -6.50
C LEU A 118 -4.23 -5.87 -6.55
N ALA A 119 -4.19 -4.66 -5.99
CA ALA A 119 -5.32 -3.73 -6.06
C ALA A 119 -5.69 -3.37 -7.51
N PHE A 120 -4.69 -3.19 -8.38
CA PHE A 120 -4.91 -3.01 -9.81
C PHE A 120 -5.56 -4.23 -10.45
N ASP A 121 -5.03 -5.43 -10.22
CA ASP A 121 -5.56 -6.68 -10.77
C ASP A 121 -7.00 -6.93 -10.31
N LEU A 122 -7.30 -6.73 -9.02
CA LEU A 122 -8.64 -6.85 -8.45
C LEU A 122 -9.62 -5.89 -9.13
N LYS A 123 -9.24 -4.61 -9.22
CA LYS A 123 -10.05 -3.58 -9.89
C LYS A 123 -10.31 -3.92 -11.35
N ALA A 124 -9.29 -4.36 -12.08
CA ALA A 124 -9.40 -4.75 -13.49
C ALA A 124 -10.30 -5.99 -13.68
N ASN A 125 -10.45 -6.84 -12.66
CA ASN A 125 -11.37 -7.98 -12.63
C ASN A 125 -12.75 -7.63 -12.02
N GLY A 126 -13.06 -6.35 -11.83
CA GLY A 126 -14.38 -5.89 -11.39
C GLY A 126 -14.61 -5.90 -9.87
N VAL A 127 -13.58 -6.15 -9.06
CA VAL A 127 -13.68 -6.05 -7.60
C VAL A 127 -13.62 -4.57 -7.19
N ASP A 128 -14.58 -4.14 -6.37
CA ASP A 128 -14.57 -2.78 -5.83
C ASP A 128 -13.47 -2.63 -4.76
N VAL A 129 -12.48 -1.81 -5.08
CA VAL A 129 -11.36 -1.47 -4.22
C VAL A 129 -11.36 0.00 -3.78
N THR A 130 -12.43 0.76 -4.09
CA THR A 130 -12.42 2.24 -3.94
C THR A 130 -12.36 2.71 -2.49
N GLY A 131 -13.01 2.03 -1.58
CA GLY A 131 -13.16 2.44 -0.18
C GLY A 131 -12.09 1.91 0.77
N LYS A 132 -11.18 1.03 0.33
CA LYS A 132 -10.25 0.33 1.23
C LYS A 132 -8.88 0.17 0.62
N LYS A 133 -7.85 0.45 1.41
CA LYS A 133 -6.48 0.03 1.07
C LYS A 133 -6.43 -1.51 1.06
N ILE A 134 -5.86 -2.08 0.01
CA ILE A 134 -5.58 -3.52 -0.05
C ILE A 134 -4.27 -3.79 0.69
N ASP A 135 -4.36 -4.59 1.72
CA ASP A 135 -3.28 -5.03 2.60
C ASP A 135 -3.53 -6.48 3.04
N PRO A 136 -2.68 -7.12 3.85
CA PRO A 136 -2.88 -8.50 4.28
C PRO A 136 -4.26 -8.77 4.91
N THR A 137 -4.76 -7.82 5.71
CA THR A 137 -6.03 -7.98 6.41
C THR A 137 -7.22 -7.86 5.47
N THR A 138 -7.24 -6.80 4.66
CA THR A 138 -8.34 -6.54 3.72
C THR A 138 -8.37 -7.56 2.58
N ALA A 139 -7.21 -8.00 2.08
CA ALA A 139 -7.12 -9.01 1.05
C ALA A 139 -7.66 -10.38 1.50
N ALA A 140 -7.48 -10.75 2.77
CA ALA A 140 -8.04 -12.00 3.32
C ALA A 140 -9.58 -12.01 3.36
N ALA A 141 -10.20 -10.84 3.45
CA ALA A 141 -11.64 -10.70 3.44
C ALA A 141 -12.26 -10.71 2.02
N ILE A 142 -11.46 -10.49 0.97
CA ILE A 142 -11.93 -10.48 -0.41
C ILE A 142 -11.95 -11.90 -0.94
N LYS A 143 -13.16 -12.46 -1.09
CA LYS A 143 -13.37 -13.77 -1.71
C LYS A 143 -13.29 -13.64 -3.23
N LEU A 144 -12.59 -14.59 -3.87
CA LEU A 144 -12.48 -14.68 -5.33
C LEU A 144 -13.36 -15.80 -5.90
N HIS A 145 -13.63 -16.79 -5.04
CA HIS A 145 -14.46 -17.96 -5.38
C HIS A 145 -15.26 -18.41 -4.18
#